data_d232ddd72719464adaede33ca4cc0cda
#
_entry.id   d232ddd72719464adaede33ca4cc0cda
#
_cell.length_a   1.000
_cell.length_b   1.000
_cell.length_c   1.000
_cell.angle_alpha   90.00
_cell.angle_beta   90.00
_cell.angle_gamma   90.00
#
_symmetry.space_group_name_H-M   'P 1'
#
loop_
_entity.id
_entity.type
_entity.pdbx_description
1 polymer ?
#
loop_
_entity_poly.entity_id
_entity_poly.type
_entity_poly.pdbx_seq_one_letter_code
_entity_poly.pdbx_strand_id
1 'polypeptide(L)'
;MATMRLHNESAPWVERETLVEATPEEVWEALTDEDRLEEWMAPDVEVDPIEGGEITVRDGDDERLGTVETLEEEERFAFTWSRPGEGESFVEFTLEPLPAGTRVTVVETPIGPTAIASGVWDFRLGRLHRSLRFVPVA
;
A
#
# COMPACT_ATOMS: atom_id res chain seq x y z
N MET A 1 11.15 12.08 -21.82
CA MET A 1 11.24 11.35 -23.03
C MET A 1 10.23 10.24 -23.10
N ALA A 2 9.84 9.92 -24.28
CA ALA A 2 8.96 8.80 -24.50
C ALA A 2 9.55 7.51 -23.92
N THR A 3 10.86 7.47 -23.80
CA THR A 3 11.54 6.30 -23.28
C THR A 3 11.06 5.90 -21.90
N MET A 4 10.87 6.86 -21.03
CA MET A 4 10.40 6.54 -19.69
C MET A 4 9.01 5.95 -19.69
N ARG A 5 8.13 6.51 -20.49
CA ARG A 5 6.77 6.00 -20.58
C ARG A 5 6.75 4.59 -21.12
N LEU A 6 7.53 4.33 -22.16
CA LEU A 6 7.59 2.99 -22.71
C LEU A 6 8.15 2.01 -21.72
N HIS A 7 9.13 2.46 -20.94
CA HIS A 7 9.70 1.62 -19.91
C HIS A 7 8.65 1.23 -18.88
N ASN A 8 7.83 2.19 -18.44
CA ASN A 8 6.77 1.90 -17.49
C ASN A 8 5.75 0.94 -18.04
N GLU A 9 5.41 1.09 -19.30
CA GLU A 9 4.41 0.22 -19.92
C GLU A 9 4.90 -1.21 -20.04
N SER A 10 6.20 -1.38 -20.24
CA SER A 10 6.75 -2.73 -20.37
C SER A 10 7.17 -3.31 -19.03
N ALA A 11 7.28 -2.49 -18.00
CA ALA A 11 7.67 -2.99 -16.69
C ALA A 11 6.50 -3.71 -16.03
N PRO A 12 6.72 -4.90 -15.45
CA PRO A 12 5.66 -5.63 -14.79
C PRO A 12 5.41 -5.13 -13.36
N TRP A 13 5.54 -3.84 -13.14
CA TRP A 13 5.34 -3.27 -11.83
C TRP A 13 4.37 -2.09 -11.92
N VAL A 14 3.79 -1.75 -10.78
CA VAL A 14 2.77 -0.69 -10.69
C VAL A 14 3.24 0.34 -9.68
N GLU A 15 3.15 1.60 -10.05
CA GLU A 15 3.44 2.70 -9.13
C GLU A 15 2.29 3.69 -9.18
N ARG A 16 1.79 4.07 -7.99
CA ARG A 16 0.70 5.03 -7.87
C ARG A 16 0.96 5.94 -6.70
N GLU A 17 0.41 7.14 -6.74
CA GLU A 17 0.55 8.06 -5.62
C GLU A 17 -0.72 8.84 -5.38
N THR A 18 -0.88 9.36 -4.16
CA THR A 18 -1.98 10.25 -3.82
C THR A 18 -1.49 11.26 -2.79
N LEU A 19 -2.13 12.42 -2.78
CA LEU A 19 -1.88 13.44 -1.76
C LEU A 19 -3.04 13.38 -0.77
N VAL A 20 -2.71 13.25 0.50
CA VAL A 20 -3.73 13.21 1.55
C VAL A 20 -3.55 14.39 2.49
N GLU A 21 -4.68 14.90 2.99
CA GLU A 21 -4.68 16.03 3.90
C GLU A 21 -4.55 15.54 5.34
N ALA A 22 -3.41 14.92 5.60
CA ALA A 22 -3.12 14.33 6.90
C ALA A 22 -1.62 14.38 7.11
N THR A 23 -1.23 14.37 8.38
CA THR A 23 0.19 14.37 8.72
C THR A 23 0.80 13.00 8.45
N PRO A 24 2.13 12.93 8.29
CA PRO A 24 2.77 11.62 8.14
C PRO A 24 2.45 10.67 9.29
N GLU A 25 2.30 11.18 10.49
CA GLU A 25 1.93 10.36 11.63
C GLU A 25 0.56 9.74 11.45
N GLU A 26 -0.41 10.51 10.99
CA GLU A 26 -1.75 10.01 10.77
C GLU A 26 -1.77 8.99 9.63
N VAL A 27 -1.00 9.26 8.59
CA VAL A 27 -0.90 8.32 7.47
C VAL A 27 -0.22 7.04 7.92
N TRP A 28 0.83 7.16 8.73
CA TRP A 28 1.52 5.97 9.23
C TRP A 28 0.59 5.06 10.01
N GLU A 29 -0.25 5.65 10.84
CA GLU A 29 -1.24 4.90 11.57
C GLU A 29 -2.18 4.16 10.62
N ALA A 30 -2.62 4.85 9.56
CA ALA A 30 -3.52 4.24 8.58
C ALA A 30 -2.85 3.09 7.82
N LEU A 31 -1.52 3.08 7.73
CA LEU A 31 -0.80 2.02 7.04
C LEU A 31 -0.44 0.84 7.93
N THR A 32 -0.42 1.02 9.24
CA THR A 32 0.11 -0.03 10.13
C THR A 32 -0.89 -0.52 11.17
N ASP A 33 -1.99 0.17 11.36
CA ASP A 33 -3.01 -0.25 12.31
C ASP A 33 -4.07 -1.11 11.61
N GLU A 34 -4.38 -2.27 12.17
CA GLU A 34 -5.31 -3.20 11.53
C GLU A 34 -6.68 -2.58 11.28
N ASP A 35 -7.21 -1.89 12.27
CA ASP A 35 -8.54 -1.31 12.12
C ASP A 35 -8.55 -0.25 11.02
N ARG A 36 -7.47 0.53 10.94
CA ARG A 36 -7.37 1.57 9.92
C ARG A 36 -7.18 0.95 8.53
N LEU A 37 -6.37 -0.10 8.45
CA LEU A 37 -6.16 -0.81 7.19
C LEU A 37 -7.46 -1.38 6.66
N GLU A 38 -8.33 -1.83 7.54
CA GLU A 38 -9.61 -2.38 7.12
C GLU A 38 -10.54 -1.32 6.54
N GLU A 39 -10.27 -0.05 6.80
CA GLU A 39 -11.07 1.03 6.23
C GLU A 39 -10.76 1.28 4.75
N TRP A 40 -9.56 0.94 4.31
CA TRP A 40 -9.19 1.31 2.94
C TRP A 40 -8.54 0.19 2.12
N MET A 41 -7.84 -0.74 2.75
CA MET A 41 -7.11 -1.76 1.97
C MET A 41 -7.99 -2.95 1.63
N ALA A 42 -8.65 -3.52 2.60
CA ALA A 42 -9.51 -4.69 2.42
C ALA A 42 -10.36 -4.84 3.66
N PRO A 43 -11.49 -5.56 3.57
CA PRO A 43 -12.39 -5.72 4.72
C PRO A 43 -11.77 -6.43 5.92
N ASP A 44 -10.77 -7.28 5.69
CA ASP A 44 -10.18 -8.08 6.76
C ASP A 44 -8.67 -8.04 6.60
N VAL A 45 -7.99 -7.39 7.54
CA VAL A 45 -6.54 -7.25 7.51
C VAL A 45 -5.98 -7.58 8.89
N GLU A 46 -4.97 -8.46 8.90
CA GLU A 46 -4.22 -8.75 10.12
C GLU A 46 -2.77 -8.43 9.82
N VAL A 47 -2.13 -7.68 10.69
CA VAL A 47 -0.73 -7.34 10.53
C VAL A 47 -0.05 -7.31 11.87
N ASP A 48 1.13 -7.92 11.93
CA ASP A 48 2.02 -7.80 13.06
C ASP A 48 3.04 -6.73 12.67
N PRO A 49 2.93 -5.51 13.20
CA PRO A 49 3.71 -4.37 12.68
C PRO A 49 5.13 -4.34 13.19
N ILE A 50 5.87 -5.38 12.90
CA ILE A 50 7.31 -5.46 13.16
C ILE A 50 7.95 -6.07 11.93
N GLU A 51 9.23 -5.79 11.72
CA GLU A 51 9.95 -6.42 10.61
C GLU A 51 10.01 -7.92 10.86
N GLY A 52 9.67 -8.69 9.86
CA GLY A 52 9.52 -10.13 9.99
C GLY A 52 8.13 -10.58 10.41
N GLY A 53 7.25 -9.64 10.75
CA GLY A 53 5.89 -9.97 11.15
C GLY A 53 5.04 -10.41 9.98
N GLU A 54 3.92 -11.05 10.26
CA GLU A 54 3.04 -11.55 9.21
C GLU A 54 2.00 -10.51 8.84
N ILE A 55 1.58 -10.55 7.58
CA ILE A 55 0.46 -9.75 7.12
C ILE A 55 -0.48 -10.65 6.34
N THR A 56 -1.78 -10.54 6.63
CA THR A 56 -2.82 -11.29 5.93
C THR A 56 -3.89 -10.30 5.50
N VAL A 57 -4.27 -10.38 4.22
CA VAL A 57 -5.26 -9.46 3.65
C VAL A 57 -6.32 -10.31 2.97
N ARG A 58 -7.58 -10.16 3.38
CA ARG A 58 -8.68 -10.93 2.81
C ARG A 58 -9.77 -10.00 2.28
N ASP A 59 -10.22 -10.31 1.09
CA ASP A 59 -11.31 -9.58 0.45
C ASP A 59 -12.18 -10.61 -0.27
N GLY A 60 -13.21 -11.10 0.43
CA GLY A 60 -14.02 -12.18 -0.09
C GLY A 60 -13.19 -13.44 -0.21
N ASP A 61 -13.12 -14.00 -1.40
CA ASP A 61 -12.34 -15.21 -1.65
C ASP A 61 -10.88 -14.91 -1.94
N ASP A 62 -10.51 -13.64 -2.06
CA ASP A 62 -9.14 -13.25 -2.34
C ASP A 62 -8.39 -13.15 -1.02
N GLU A 63 -7.40 -14.01 -0.85
CA GLU A 63 -6.58 -13.99 0.37
C GLU A 63 -5.12 -13.87 -0.03
N ARG A 64 -4.41 -12.97 0.66
CA ARG A 64 -2.98 -12.79 0.44
C ARG A 64 -2.26 -12.89 1.77
N LEU A 65 -1.16 -13.62 1.76
CA LEU A 65 -0.33 -13.83 2.94
C LEU A 65 1.06 -13.30 2.65
N GLY A 66 1.65 -12.66 3.63
CA GLY A 66 2.97 -12.09 3.41
C GLY A 66 3.73 -11.79 4.68
N THR A 67 4.83 -11.08 4.50
CA THR A 67 5.77 -10.77 5.57
C THR A 67 6.14 -9.29 5.48
N VAL A 68 6.14 -8.62 6.64
CA VAL A 68 6.60 -7.24 6.73
C VAL A 68 8.12 -7.22 6.55
N GLU A 69 8.60 -6.45 5.59
CA GLU A 69 10.03 -6.39 5.26
C GLU A 69 10.69 -5.15 5.82
N THR A 70 10.03 -4.00 5.71
CA THR A 70 10.61 -2.73 6.14
C THR A 70 9.58 -1.95 6.92
N LEU A 71 10.00 -1.39 8.04
CA LEU A 71 9.13 -0.60 8.89
C LEU A 71 9.93 0.58 9.41
N GLU A 72 9.95 1.67 8.63
CA GLU A 72 10.64 2.91 9.01
C GLU A 72 9.55 3.93 9.30
N GLU A 73 9.36 4.21 10.57
CA GLU A 73 8.22 4.99 11.06
C GLU A 73 8.05 6.30 10.32
N GLU A 74 6.84 6.53 9.80
CA GLU A 74 6.45 7.74 9.07
C GLU A 74 7.20 7.93 7.74
N GLU A 75 7.97 6.94 7.30
CA GLU A 75 8.73 7.06 6.07
C GLU A 75 8.45 5.94 5.08
N ARG A 76 8.53 4.69 5.54
CA ARG A 76 8.45 3.56 4.60
C ARG A 76 7.88 2.33 5.26
N PHE A 77 6.92 1.71 4.59
CA PHE A 77 6.34 0.45 5.02
C PHE A 77 6.32 -0.47 3.81
N ALA A 78 7.00 -1.61 3.93
CA ALA A 78 7.10 -2.54 2.81
C ALA A 78 6.84 -3.96 3.29
N PHE A 79 6.26 -4.75 2.40
CA PHE A 79 5.99 -6.15 2.69
C PHE A 79 5.98 -6.94 1.38
N THR A 80 6.19 -8.25 1.51
CA THR A 80 5.93 -9.16 0.41
C THR A 80 4.60 -9.85 0.68
N TRP A 81 3.90 -10.22 -0.37
CA TRP A 81 2.68 -11.00 -0.24
C TRP A 81 2.44 -11.82 -1.48
N SER A 82 1.55 -12.83 -1.34
CA SER A 82 1.15 -13.64 -2.48
C SER A 82 -0.20 -14.27 -2.19
N ARG A 83 -0.93 -14.60 -3.25
CA ARG A 83 -2.08 -15.49 -3.13
C ARG A 83 -1.57 -16.91 -3.07
N PRO A 84 -2.29 -17.81 -2.39
CA PRO A 84 -1.87 -19.23 -2.34
C PRO A 84 -1.67 -19.79 -3.73
N GLY A 85 -0.52 -20.40 -3.95
CA GLY A 85 -0.20 -21.01 -5.23
C GLY A 85 0.26 -20.08 -6.31
N GLU A 86 0.42 -18.80 -6.01
CA GLU A 86 0.87 -17.80 -6.98
C GLU A 86 2.20 -17.18 -6.56
N GLY A 87 2.80 -16.46 -7.49
CA GLY A 87 4.06 -15.79 -7.21
C GLY A 87 3.92 -14.63 -6.26
N GLU A 88 5.02 -14.25 -5.65
CA GLU A 88 5.06 -13.16 -4.70
C GLU A 88 5.28 -11.82 -5.40
N SER A 89 4.85 -10.76 -4.74
CA SER A 89 5.25 -9.41 -5.13
C SER A 89 5.66 -8.65 -3.88
N PHE A 90 6.42 -7.59 -4.13
CA PHE A 90 6.92 -6.69 -3.09
C PHE A 90 6.12 -5.39 -3.18
N VAL A 91 5.56 -4.96 -2.05
CA VAL A 91 4.77 -3.73 -1.98
C VAL A 91 5.48 -2.77 -1.07
N GLU A 92 5.68 -1.54 -1.55
CA GLU A 92 6.37 -0.54 -0.74
C GLU A 92 5.58 0.76 -0.74
N PHE A 93 5.26 1.25 0.47
CA PHE A 93 4.67 2.56 0.67
C PHE A 93 5.75 3.52 1.13
N THR A 94 5.78 4.70 0.54
CA THR A 94 6.70 5.77 0.91
C THR A 94 5.89 7.01 1.24
N LEU A 95 6.25 7.69 2.32
CA LEU A 95 5.57 8.91 2.76
C LEU A 95 6.50 10.10 2.61
N GLU A 96 5.98 11.17 2.04
CA GLU A 96 6.72 12.41 1.90
C GLU A 96 5.91 13.55 2.49
N PRO A 97 6.40 14.22 3.54
CA PRO A 97 5.66 15.35 4.12
C PRO A 97 5.67 16.52 3.16
N LEU A 98 4.52 17.16 3.04
CA LEU A 98 4.35 18.35 2.21
C LEU A 98 3.67 19.41 3.04
N PRO A 99 3.72 20.69 2.60
CA PRO A 99 3.08 21.77 3.37
C PRO A 99 1.60 21.54 3.64
N ALA A 100 0.89 20.92 2.71
CA ALA A 100 -0.55 20.73 2.84
C ALA A 100 -0.96 19.32 3.22
N GLY A 101 -0.01 18.45 3.53
CA GLY A 101 -0.36 17.07 3.87
C GLY A 101 0.78 16.11 3.61
N THR A 102 0.46 14.92 3.11
CA THR A 102 1.46 13.90 2.87
C THR A 102 1.26 13.29 1.49
N ARG A 103 2.34 13.10 0.76
CA ARG A 103 2.30 12.33 -0.47
C ARG A 103 2.55 10.87 -0.12
N VAL A 104 1.63 10.01 -0.52
CA VAL A 104 1.74 8.58 -0.32
C VAL A 104 1.98 7.94 -1.67
N THR A 105 3.09 7.22 -1.80
CA THR A 105 3.41 6.51 -3.02
C THR A 105 3.44 5.02 -2.71
N VAL A 106 2.82 4.21 -3.56
CA VAL A 106 2.88 2.76 -3.45
C VAL A 106 3.46 2.19 -4.73
N VAL A 107 4.40 1.26 -4.56
CA VAL A 107 4.98 0.54 -5.67
C VAL A 107 4.81 -0.94 -5.40
N GLU A 108 4.26 -1.67 -6.37
CA GLU A 108 4.20 -3.13 -6.27
C GLU A 108 5.02 -3.72 -7.40
N THR A 109 5.98 -4.58 -7.04
CA THR A 109 6.91 -5.18 -7.96
C THR A 109 6.86 -6.69 -7.84
N PRO A 110 6.67 -7.42 -8.94
CA PRO A 110 6.67 -8.89 -8.86
C PRO A 110 8.05 -9.41 -8.53
N ILE A 111 8.12 -10.48 -7.72
CA ILE A 111 9.36 -11.15 -7.36
C ILE A 111 9.45 -12.43 -8.19
N GLY A 112 8.97 -12.48 -9.32
CA GLY A 112 8.97 -13.67 -10.15
C GLY A 112 7.88 -13.50 -11.18
N PRO A 113 7.54 -14.57 -11.89
CA PRO A 113 6.54 -14.49 -12.94
C PRO A 113 5.14 -14.39 -12.33
N THR A 114 4.74 -13.18 -11.98
CA THR A 114 3.41 -12.94 -11.44
C THR A 114 2.85 -11.69 -12.09
N ALA A 115 1.53 -11.61 -12.21
CA ALA A 115 0.86 -10.47 -12.81
C ALA A 115 0.31 -9.58 -11.72
N ILE A 116 0.36 -8.27 -11.95
CA ILE A 116 -0.13 -7.28 -10.99
C ILE A 116 -1.26 -6.51 -11.65
N ALA A 117 -2.42 -6.49 -11.00
CA ALA A 117 -3.57 -5.76 -11.51
C ALA A 117 -3.37 -4.27 -11.24
N SER A 118 -3.20 -3.49 -12.29
CA SER A 118 -2.80 -2.10 -12.16
C SER A 118 -3.87 -1.21 -11.54
N GLY A 119 -5.14 -1.51 -11.74
CA GLY A 119 -6.21 -0.64 -11.25
C GLY A 119 -6.52 -0.78 -9.78
N VAL A 120 -6.01 -1.81 -9.11
CA VAL A 120 -6.35 -2.08 -7.72
C VAL A 120 -5.82 -0.99 -6.80
N TRP A 121 -4.62 -0.52 -7.05
CA TRP A 121 -4.03 0.51 -6.20
C TRP A 121 -4.71 1.87 -6.38
N ASP A 122 -5.18 2.18 -7.58
CA ASP A 122 -5.96 3.40 -7.78
C ASP A 122 -7.18 3.38 -6.87
N PHE A 123 -7.87 2.26 -6.81
CA PHE A 123 -9.06 2.10 -6.01
C PHE A 123 -8.72 2.18 -4.52
N ARG A 124 -7.69 1.47 -4.09
CA ARG A 124 -7.29 1.47 -2.68
C ARG A 124 -6.80 2.83 -2.22
N LEU A 125 -5.99 3.51 -3.02
CA LEU A 125 -5.51 4.84 -2.66
C LEU A 125 -6.64 5.84 -2.61
N GLY A 126 -7.65 5.69 -3.46
CA GLY A 126 -8.83 6.53 -3.39
C GLY A 126 -9.56 6.37 -2.07
N ARG A 127 -9.64 5.14 -1.58
CA ARG A 127 -10.26 4.87 -0.29
C ARG A 127 -9.40 5.42 0.85
N LEU A 128 -8.10 5.26 0.77
CA LEU A 128 -7.19 5.83 1.74
C LEU A 128 -7.36 7.34 1.84
N HIS A 129 -7.40 7.98 0.69
CA HIS A 129 -7.56 9.43 0.62
C HIS A 129 -8.86 9.87 1.31
N ARG A 130 -9.96 9.16 1.04
CA ARG A 130 -11.23 9.48 1.66
C ARG A 130 -11.23 9.21 3.15
N SER A 131 -10.59 8.16 3.57
CA SER A 131 -10.52 7.77 4.98
C SER A 131 -9.75 8.80 5.80
N LEU A 132 -8.68 9.36 5.24
CA LEU A 132 -7.85 10.34 5.94
C LEU A 132 -8.33 11.77 5.77
N ARG A 133 -9.13 12.00 4.76
CA ARG A 133 -9.65 13.34 4.52
C ARG A 133 -10.78 13.70 5.46
N PHE A 134 -11.40 12.69 6.06
CA PHE A 134 -12.48 12.93 6.98
C PHE A 134 -11.97 13.67 8.21
N VAL A 135 -12.58 14.81 8.50
CA VAL A 135 -12.25 15.56 9.70
C VAL A 135 -13.47 15.49 10.60
N PRO A 136 -13.35 14.87 11.77
CA PRO A 136 -14.48 14.80 12.69
C PRO A 136 -14.92 16.19 13.10
N VAL A 137 -16.18 16.40 13.06
CA VAL A 137 -16.73 17.64 13.53
C VAL A 137 -16.91 17.52 15.02
N ALA A 138 -16.16 18.29 15.71
CA ALA A 138 -16.19 18.22 17.15
C ALA A 138 -17.46 18.86 17.68
#